data_3df6dfe89837de5f368d0af211c794db
#
_entry.id   3df6dfe89837de5f368d0af211c794db
#
_cell.length_a   1.000
_cell.length_b   1.000
_cell.length_c   1.000
_cell.angle_alpha   90.00
_cell.angle_beta   90.00
_cell.angle_gamma   90.00
#
_symmetry.space_group_name_H-M   'P 1'
#
loop_
_entity.id
_entity.type
_entity.pdbx_description
1 polymer ?
#
loop_
_entity_poly.entity_id
_entity_poly.type
_entity_poly.pdbx_seq_one_letter_code
_entity_poly.pdbx_strand_id
1 'polypeptide(L)'
;MKFFVDTADIKEIEELIPTGFVDGVTTNPSLIAKNGDDMAKTIKAICAIVPGPVSAEVTATDFDTMLQEGEYLASLAKNVAVKVPLTPNGLKTCKTLREKNTVSYTHLTLPTTPYV
;
A
#
# COMPACT_ATOMS: atom_id res chain seq x y z
N MET A 1 -14.44 9.35 -10.12
CA MET A 1 -12.96 9.37 -9.97
C MET A 1 -12.62 9.28 -8.50
N LYS A 2 -11.55 8.56 -8.19
CA LYS A 2 -11.07 8.45 -6.81
C LYS A 2 -9.67 9.05 -6.70
N PHE A 3 -9.41 9.74 -5.59
CA PHE A 3 -8.15 10.42 -5.34
C PHE A 3 -7.37 9.71 -4.24
N PHE A 4 -6.13 9.34 -4.55
CA PHE A 4 -5.22 8.73 -3.61
C PHE A 4 -4.05 9.66 -3.34
N VAL A 5 -3.69 9.79 -2.08
CA VAL A 5 -2.52 10.59 -1.68
C VAL A 5 -1.33 9.68 -1.52
N ASP A 6 -0.22 9.99 -2.19
CA ASP A 6 1.00 9.20 -2.14
C ASP A 6 1.95 9.77 -1.08
N THR A 7 1.75 9.34 0.16
CA THR A 7 2.52 9.82 1.30
C THR A 7 2.42 8.85 2.48
N ALA A 8 3.42 8.87 3.35
CA ALA A 8 3.39 8.20 4.64
C ALA A 8 3.39 9.20 5.82
N ASP A 9 3.26 10.48 5.52
CA ASP A 9 3.22 11.54 6.54
C ASP A 9 1.78 11.73 7.04
N ILE A 10 1.55 11.34 8.29
CA ILE A 10 0.22 11.42 8.91
C ILE A 10 -0.31 12.86 8.96
N LYS A 11 0.56 13.83 9.19
CA LYS A 11 0.14 15.23 9.25
C LYS A 11 -0.39 15.73 7.90
N GLU A 12 0.29 15.38 6.81
CA GLU A 12 -0.19 15.70 5.46
C GLU A 12 -1.57 15.09 5.21
N ILE A 13 -1.75 13.84 5.60
CA ILE A 13 -3.02 13.13 5.41
C ILE A 13 -4.11 13.81 6.24
N GLU A 14 -3.86 14.11 7.50
CA GLU A 14 -4.81 14.80 8.38
C GLU A 14 -5.23 16.17 7.82
N GLU A 15 -4.31 16.89 7.21
CA GLU A 15 -4.60 18.18 6.59
C GLU A 15 -5.48 18.05 5.34
N LEU A 16 -5.35 16.94 4.61
CA LEU A 16 -6.06 16.71 3.36
C LEU A 16 -7.43 16.06 3.54
N ILE A 17 -7.63 15.26 4.58
CA ILE A 17 -8.90 14.57 4.84
C ILE A 17 -10.10 15.52 4.84
N PRO A 18 -10.05 16.71 5.48
CA PRO A 18 -11.18 17.63 5.48
C PRO A 18 -11.60 18.15 4.10
N THR A 19 -10.74 18.01 3.09
CA THR A 19 -11.10 18.43 1.72
C THR A 19 -12.20 17.54 1.11
N GLY A 20 -12.40 16.34 1.65
CA GLY A 20 -13.33 15.35 1.11
C GLY A 20 -12.80 14.60 -0.11
N PHE A 21 -11.56 14.84 -0.52
CA PHE A 21 -10.99 14.23 -1.71
C PHE A 21 -9.98 13.10 -1.43
N VAL A 22 -9.83 12.67 -0.19
CA VAL A 22 -8.95 11.55 0.14
C VAL A 22 -9.77 10.25 0.15
N ASP A 23 -9.74 9.52 -0.94
CA ASP A 23 -10.41 8.22 -1.06
C ASP A 23 -9.53 7.09 -0.56
N GLY A 24 -8.22 7.27 -0.58
CA GLY A 24 -7.26 6.31 -0.09
C GLY A 24 -5.86 6.92 -0.01
N VAL A 25 -4.93 6.10 0.46
CA VAL A 25 -3.52 6.52 0.59
C VAL A 25 -2.62 5.42 0.04
N THR A 26 -1.61 5.82 -0.71
CA THR A 26 -0.58 4.91 -1.17
C THR A 26 0.71 5.19 -0.40
N THR A 27 1.27 4.14 0.18
CA THR A 27 2.58 4.21 0.82
C THR A 27 3.54 3.27 0.13
N ASN A 28 4.82 3.41 0.43
CA ASN A 28 5.85 2.46 0.05
C ASN A 28 6.95 2.46 1.10
N PRO A 29 7.84 1.44 1.11
CA PRO A 29 8.90 1.36 2.12
C PRO A 29 9.80 2.59 2.17
N SER A 30 10.08 3.21 1.04
CA SER A 30 10.92 4.40 0.97
C SER A 30 10.29 5.61 1.65
N LEU A 31 8.99 5.81 1.44
CA LEU A 31 8.25 6.90 2.07
C LEU A 31 8.18 6.73 3.59
N ILE A 32 7.94 5.49 4.04
CA ILE A 32 7.88 5.18 5.47
C ILE A 32 9.25 5.37 6.13
N ALA A 33 10.31 4.88 5.48
CA ALA A 33 11.68 5.02 5.98
C ALA A 33 12.12 6.48 6.06
N LYS A 34 11.67 7.32 5.13
CA LYS A 34 11.97 8.75 5.11
C LYS A 34 11.47 9.46 6.36
N ASN A 35 10.34 9.02 6.91
CA ASN A 35 9.78 9.57 8.12
C ASN A 35 10.41 8.97 9.40
N GLY A 36 11.30 7.97 9.27
CA GLY A 36 11.99 7.35 10.40
C GLY A 36 11.10 6.46 11.27
N ASP A 37 9.93 6.09 10.79
CA ASP A 37 8.93 5.40 11.57
C ASP A 37 8.95 3.88 11.37
N ASP A 38 8.37 3.16 12.34
CA ASP A 38 8.10 1.75 12.23
C ASP A 38 6.97 1.52 11.22
N MET A 39 7.18 0.62 10.26
CA MET A 39 6.21 0.36 9.18
C MET A 39 4.84 -0.05 9.72
N ALA A 40 4.79 -1.00 10.64
CA ALA A 40 3.52 -1.51 11.17
C ALA A 40 2.74 -0.42 11.90
N LYS A 41 3.42 0.38 12.71
CA LYS A 41 2.80 1.51 13.41
C LYS A 41 2.26 2.55 12.44
N THR A 42 3.06 2.90 11.44
CA THR A 42 2.69 3.90 10.43
C THR A 42 1.47 3.45 9.65
N ILE A 43 1.48 2.22 9.15
CA ILE A 43 0.34 1.66 8.40
C ILE A 43 -0.93 1.65 9.25
N LYS A 44 -0.84 1.17 10.48
CA LYS A 44 -2.00 1.16 11.39
C LYS A 44 -2.55 2.55 11.66
N ALA A 45 -1.66 3.52 11.89
CA ALA A 45 -2.07 4.90 12.16
C ALA A 45 -2.77 5.53 10.95
N ILE A 46 -2.24 5.31 9.76
CA ILE A 46 -2.85 5.80 8.52
C ILE A 46 -4.20 5.13 8.28
N CYS A 47 -4.27 3.81 8.46
CA CYS A 47 -5.52 3.07 8.30
C CYS A 47 -6.62 3.53 9.25
N ALA A 48 -6.27 4.01 10.43
CA ALA A 48 -7.22 4.49 11.42
C ALA A 48 -7.91 5.81 11.01
N ILE A 49 -7.24 6.63 10.23
CA ILE A 49 -7.76 7.96 9.86
C ILE A 49 -8.28 8.02 8.42
N VAL A 50 -7.90 7.09 7.55
CA VAL A 50 -8.29 7.07 6.14
C VAL A 50 -9.51 6.19 5.95
N PRO A 51 -10.58 6.71 5.32
CA PRO A 51 -11.82 5.94 5.16
C PRO A 51 -11.74 4.83 4.10
N GLY A 52 -10.75 4.90 3.21
CA GLY A 52 -10.62 3.97 2.10
C GLY A 52 -9.34 3.14 2.16
N PRO A 53 -8.96 2.52 1.03
CA PRO A 53 -7.80 1.65 0.98
C PRO A 53 -6.49 2.37 1.30
N VAL A 54 -5.62 1.69 2.03
CA VAL A 54 -4.25 2.15 2.31
C VAL A 54 -3.29 1.09 1.81
N SER A 55 -2.41 1.46 0.88
CA SER A 55 -1.45 0.51 0.34
C SER A 55 -0.27 0.29 1.27
N ALA A 56 0.12 -0.97 1.40
CA ALA A 56 1.33 -1.39 2.09
C ALA A 56 2.11 -2.34 1.18
N GLU A 57 3.37 -2.05 0.95
CA GLU A 57 4.18 -2.76 -0.02
C GLU A 57 5.10 -3.79 0.61
N VAL A 58 5.15 -4.99 0.02
CA VAL A 58 6.10 -6.03 0.39
C VAL A 58 7.49 -5.67 -0.13
N THR A 59 8.53 -6.16 0.53
CA THR A 59 9.93 -5.93 0.13
C THR A 59 10.61 -7.19 -0.39
N ALA A 60 10.08 -8.37 -0.07
CA ALA A 60 10.64 -9.64 -0.53
C ALA A 60 10.55 -9.82 -2.05
N THR A 61 11.44 -10.64 -2.60
CA THR A 61 11.48 -10.94 -4.02
C THR A 61 11.08 -12.39 -4.35
N ASP A 62 11.17 -13.30 -3.38
CA ASP A 62 10.72 -14.67 -3.52
C ASP A 62 9.25 -14.83 -3.12
N PHE A 63 8.59 -15.82 -3.70
CA PHE A 63 7.17 -16.02 -3.50
C PHE A 63 6.79 -16.29 -2.04
N ASP A 64 7.49 -17.23 -1.38
CA ASP A 64 7.10 -17.65 -0.03
C ASP A 64 7.20 -16.51 0.98
N THR A 65 8.29 -15.76 0.97
CA THR A 65 8.48 -14.62 1.85
C THR A 65 7.53 -13.48 1.51
N MET A 66 7.32 -13.24 0.22
CA MET A 66 6.40 -12.21 -0.27
C MET A 66 4.95 -12.49 0.20
N LEU A 67 4.54 -13.75 0.13
CA LEU A 67 3.22 -14.16 0.61
C LEU A 67 3.08 -13.95 2.13
N GLN A 68 4.09 -14.34 2.89
CA GLN A 68 4.11 -14.14 4.34
C GLN A 68 4.03 -12.65 4.71
N GLU A 69 4.82 -11.83 4.03
CA GLU A 69 4.77 -10.37 4.24
C GLU A 69 3.39 -9.81 3.89
N GLY A 70 2.83 -10.23 2.77
CA GLY A 70 1.52 -9.79 2.33
C GLY A 70 0.41 -10.13 3.32
N GLU A 71 0.42 -11.34 3.84
CA GLU A 71 -0.53 -11.77 4.88
C GLU A 71 -0.35 -10.98 6.17
N TYR A 72 0.89 -10.74 6.56
CA TYR A 72 1.18 -9.92 7.73
C TYR A 72 0.67 -8.49 7.58
N LEU A 73 0.97 -7.85 6.44
CA LEU A 73 0.52 -6.49 6.18
C LEU A 73 -1.02 -6.41 6.17
N ALA A 74 -1.68 -7.37 5.56
CA ALA A 74 -3.13 -7.43 5.53
C ALA A 74 -3.75 -7.59 6.92
N SER A 75 -3.03 -8.19 7.85
CA SER A 75 -3.49 -8.37 9.23
C SER A 75 -3.46 -7.08 10.05
N LEU A 76 -2.76 -6.05 9.59
CA LEU A 76 -2.58 -4.81 10.36
C LEU A 76 -3.86 -4.00 10.47
N ALA A 77 -4.68 -3.99 9.43
CA ALA A 77 -5.97 -3.30 9.43
C ALA A 77 -6.85 -3.80 8.28
N LYS A 78 -8.16 -3.58 8.38
CA LYS A 78 -9.14 -4.05 7.39
C LYS A 78 -9.00 -3.39 6.03
N ASN A 79 -8.52 -2.17 5.99
CA ASN A 79 -8.42 -1.36 4.77
C ASN A 79 -7.02 -1.38 4.15
N VAL A 80 -6.16 -2.29 4.54
CA VAL A 80 -4.87 -2.49 3.87
C VAL A 80 -5.06 -3.12 2.50
N ALA A 81 -4.45 -2.53 1.48
CA ALA A 81 -4.29 -3.13 0.17
C ALA A 81 -2.81 -3.46 -0.02
N VAL A 82 -2.49 -4.73 -0.20
CA VAL A 82 -1.11 -5.20 -0.32
C VAL A 82 -0.58 -4.91 -1.71
N LYS A 83 0.51 -4.16 -1.79
CA LYS A 83 1.19 -3.88 -3.05
C LYS A 83 2.35 -4.86 -3.24
N VAL A 84 2.39 -5.49 -4.41
CA VAL A 84 3.44 -6.44 -4.79
C VAL A 84 4.10 -5.99 -6.09
N PRO A 85 5.35 -6.39 -6.34
CA PRO A 85 6.01 -6.03 -7.60
C PRO A 85 5.37 -6.72 -8.80
N LEU A 86 5.44 -6.08 -9.96
CA LEU A 86 4.99 -6.67 -11.22
C LEU A 86 6.06 -7.63 -11.75
N THR A 87 6.15 -8.78 -11.13
CA THR A 87 7.07 -9.88 -11.45
C THR A 87 6.28 -11.18 -11.44
N PRO A 88 6.82 -12.29 -11.99
CA PRO A 88 6.15 -13.58 -11.90
C PRO A 88 5.79 -13.97 -10.46
N ASN A 89 6.70 -13.75 -9.52
CA ASN A 89 6.44 -14.02 -8.11
C ASN A 89 5.38 -13.07 -7.52
N GLY A 90 5.40 -11.80 -7.93
CA GLY A 90 4.39 -10.83 -7.51
C GLY A 90 3.00 -11.19 -8.02
N LEU A 91 2.87 -11.58 -9.27
CA LEU A 91 1.59 -12.02 -9.84
C LEU A 91 1.06 -13.27 -9.16
N LYS A 92 1.93 -14.23 -8.89
CA LYS A 92 1.58 -15.45 -8.15
C LYS A 92 1.10 -15.12 -6.73
N THR A 93 1.77 -14.19 -6.09
CA THR A 93 1.39 -13.72 -4.75
C THR A 93 0.03 -13.02 -4.77
N CYS A 94 -0.24 -12.16 -5.75
CA CYS A 94 -1.54 -11.53 -5.92
C CYS A 94 -2.66 -12.54 -6.02
N LYS A 95 -2.49 -13.56 -6.84
CA LYS A 95 -3.48 -14.62 -7.01
C LYS A 95 -3.76 -15.34 -5.69
N THR A 96 -2.69 -15.71 -4.98
CA THR A 96 -2.81 -16.43 -3.71
C THR A 96 -3.47 -15.59 -2.63
N LEU A 97 -3.11 -14.30 -2.54
CA LEU A 97 -3.75 -13.37 -1.60
C LEU A 97 -5.23 -13.20 -1.90
N ARG A 98 -5.60 -13.11 -3.18
CA ARG A 98 -7.01 -13.02 -3.59
C ARG A 98 -7.79 -14.25 -3.14
N GLU A 99 -7.22 -15.44 -3.29
CA GLU A 99 -7.84 -16.69 -2.83
C GLU A 99 -8.07 -16.70 -1.32
N LYS A 100 -7.29 -15.92 -0.59
CA LYS A 100 -7.42 -15.73 0.86
C LYS A 100 -8.23 -14.48 1.23
N ASN A 101 -8.99 -13.92 0.28
CA ASN A 101 -9.80 -12.71 0.47
C ASN A 101 -9.01 -11.46 0.89
N THR A 102 -7.75 -11.38 0.48
CA THR A 102 -6.90 -10.24 0.72
C THR A 102 -6.81 -9.37 -0.52
N VAL A 103 -7.05 -8.08 -0.36
CA VAL A 103 -6.91 -7.12 -1.46
C VAL A 103 -5.43 -6.91 -1.76
N SER A 104 -5.07 -7.06 -3.02
CA SER A 104 -3.70 -6.84 -3.48
C SER A 104 -3.69 -6.23 -4.88
N TYR A 105 -2.58 -5.61 -5.23
CA TYR A 105 -2.40 -5.05 -6.56
C TYR A 105 -0.92 -4.95 -6.92
N THR A 106 -0.65 -4.81 -8.22
CA THR A 106 0.69 -4.54 -8.72
C THR A 106 0.79 -3.09 -9.16
N HIS A 107 2.00 -2.56 -9.13
CA HIS A 107 2.30 -1.25 -9.68
C HIS A 107 2.95 -1.41 -11.05
N LEU A 108 2.38 -0.76 -12.05
CA LEU A 108 2.92 -0.72 -13.41
C LEU A 108 3.15 0.72 -13.82
N THR A 109 4.40 1.05 -14.11
CA THR A 109 4.74 2.33 -14.72
C THR A 109 4.85 2.11 -16.23
N LEU A 110 3.97 2.75 -16.98
CA LEU A 110 4.05 2.71 -18.43
C LEU A 110 5.18 3.63 -18.90
N PRO A 111 5.99 3.18 -19.89
CA PRO A 111 6.97 4.06 -20.52
C PRO A 111 6.22 5.07 -21.38
N THR A 112 5.91 6.18 -20.78
CA THR A 112 5.24 7.26 -21.48
C THR A 112 6.22 8.38 -21.71
N THR A 113 6.01 9.13 -22.74
CA THR A 113 6.74 10.35 -22.93
C THR A 113 6.24 11.38 -21.94
N PRO A 114 6.98 12.45 -21.80
CA PRO A 114 7.26 13.10 -20.54
C PRO A 114 6.06 13.67 -19.79
N TYR A 115 4.88 13.32 -20.16
CA TYR A 115 3.67 13.92 -19.58
C TYR A 115 2.97 13.07 -18.55
N VAL A 116 3.59 12.01 -18.15
CA VAL A 116 2.95 11.13 -17.17
C VAL A 116 3.81 11.00 -15.98
#